data_83e9ec81d269c15901e4d38e4f6c6977
#
_entry.id   83e9ec81d269c15901e4d38e4f6c6977
#
_cell.length_a   1.000
_cell.length_b   1.000
_cell.length_c   1.000
_cell.angle_alpha   90.00
_cell.angle_beta   90.00
_cell.angle_gamma   90.00
#
_symmetry.space_group_name_H-M   'P 1'
#
loop_
_entity.id
_entity.type
_entity.pdbx_description
1 polymer ?
#
loop_
_entity_poly.entity_id
_entity_poly.type
_entity_poly.pdbx_seq_one_letter_code
_entity_poly.pdbx_strand_id
1 'polypeptide(L)'
;MATPYTLKNKVGINGLGAGVWNIGPGADPFGGPTRDPIPMLDRLPMLAEAGMSFYEAHDVEITAEMAPKAAKLARKLGMKCAMYTPSFFAAPIFKDGAMTSNDPAVRKLGMENALKAVDTTVVLGAKTMVFWNGREGFDFVLAKNGRDAFKRLVEGFNKVGHYARKNYGTKVKFAIEPKPNEPRANMYMANVGEVLYLISRLDKEVQPLFGLNPETAHSRIAGLDFVWDIELCLEAGKLFHIHLNSQDGQRYDQDLPFGYTEPLKDLALLVVLQDAKYAGPICFDVKAPRVDDPKNITDIITVSARNLIWLWERALKVNRNKIEQFRRQNRLTALSGYLAQCLYGR
;
A
#
# COMPACT_ATOMS: atom_id res chain seq x y z
N MET A 1 -18.09 -2.81 -19.71
CA MET A 1 -16.86 -2.70 -18.90
C MET A 1 -15.87 -1.85 -19.65
N ALA A 2 -15.22 -0.89 -18.99
CA ALA A 2 -14.18 -0.10 -19.58
C ALA A 2 -12.95 -0.97 -19.93
N THR A 3 -12.14 -0.52 -20.89
CA THR A 3 -10.87 -1.18 -21.18
C THR A 3 -9.92 -1.01 -19.98
N PRO A 4 -9.36 -2.10 -19.43
CA PRO A 4 -8.45 -2.00 -18.30
C PRO A 4 -7.21 -1.15 -18.60
N TYR A 5 -6.79 -0.35 -17.64
CA TYR A 5 -5.53 0.40 -17.72
C TYR A 5 -4.33 -0.55 -17.68
N THR A 6 -3.40 -0.36 -18.62
CA THR A 6 -2.17 -1.14 -18.71
C THR A 6 -0.97 -0.21 -18.92
N LEU A 7 0.19 -0.62 -18.41
CA LEU A 7 1.43 0.14 -18.53
C LEU A 7 2.28 -0.42 -19.67
N LYS A 8 2.60 0.43 -20.62
CA LYS A 8 3.44 0.06 -21.79
C LYS A 8 4.79 -0.44 -21.32
N ASN A 9 5.24 -1.55 -21.89
CA ASN A 9 6.53 -2.21 -21.57
C ASN A 9 6.69 -2.62 -20.08
N LYS A 10 5.61 -2.70 -19.31
CA LYS A 10 5.66 -3.21 -17.94
C LYS A 10 6.03 -4.69 -17.93
N VAL A 11 7.00 -5.06 -17.13
CA VAL A 11 7.38 -6.45 -16.90
C VAL A 11 6.50 -7.04 -15.78
N GLY A 12 6.08 -8.30 -15.92
CA GLY A 12 5.26 -8.98 -14.91
C GLY A 12 3.80 -8.56 -14.92
N ILE A 13 3.26 -8.18 -13.75
CA ILE A 13 1.84 -7.81 -13.61
C ILE A 13 1.58 -6.50 -14.34
N ASN A 14 0.88 -6.57 -15.46
CA ASN A 14 0.51 -5.40 -16.25
C ASN A 14 -0.97 -5.07 -16.03
N GLY A 15 -1.24 -4.10 -15.18
CA GLY A 15 -2.56 -3.64 -14.80
C GLY A 15 -2.47 -2.84 -13.52
N LEU A 16 -3.49 -2.04 -13.26
CA LEU A 16 -3.58 -1.19 -12.08
C LEU A 16 -4.65 -1.70 -11.14
N GLY A 17 -4.51 -1.38 -9.86
CA GLY A 17 -5.45 -1.75 -8.83
C GLY A 17 -5.84 -0.59 -7.93
N ALA A 18 -6.87 -0.81 -7.13
CA ALA A 18 -7.30 0.13 -6.10
C ALA A 18 -8.04 -0.59 -4.98
N GLY A 19 -7.98 -0.03 -3.79
CA GLY A 19 -8.73 -0.52 -2.65
C GLY A 19 -10.23 -0.32 -2.80
N VAL A 20 -11.04 -1.28 -2.34
CA VAL A 20 -12.49 -1.11 -2.31
C VAL A 20 -12.93 -0.01 -1.35
N TRP A 21 -12.09 0.34 -0.40
CA TRP A 21 -12.29 1.48 0.51
C TRP A 21 -12.21 2.84 -0.19
N ASN A 22 -11.53 2.94 -1.33
CA ASN A 22 -11.45 4.18 -2.12
C ASN A 22 -12.85 4.64 -2.59
N ILE A 23 -13.79 3.69 -2.71
CA ILE A 23 -15.21 3.92 -3.03
C ILE A 23 -16.05 3.85 -1.74
N GLY A 24 -15.46 4.22 -0.63
CA GLY A 24 -16.10 4.25 0.67
C GLY A 24 -17.00 5.47 0.91
N PRO A 25 -17.65 5.54 2.05
CA PRO A 25 -18.61 6.61 2.37
C PRO A 25 -17.98 7.99 2.60
N GLY A 26 -16.67 8.13 2.37
CA GLY A 26 -15.93 9.40 2.49
C GLY A 26 -15.90 9.92 3.92
N ALA A 27 -14.86 9.57 4.64
CA ALA A 27 -14.57 10.11 5.95
C ALA A 27 -13.16 10.72 5.95
N ASP A 28 -12.94 11.71 6.79
CA ASP A 28 -11.62 12.25 7.10
C ASP A 28 -11.42 12.24 8.62
N PRO A 29 -10.24 12.61 9.15
CA PRO A 29 -9.99 12.61 10.58
C PRO A 29 -10.90 13.55 11.40
N PHE A 30 -11.62 14.46 10.73
CA PHE A 30 -12.38 15.55 11.35
C PHE A 30 -13.89 15.40 11.25
N GLY A 31 -14.38 14.33 10.62
CA GLY A 31 -15.81 14.09 10.49
C GLY A 31 -16.17 12.70 10.00
N GLY A 32 -17.41 12.31 10.29
CA GLY A 32 -17.98 11.04 9.86
C GLY A 32 -18.27 10.99 8.34
N PRO A 33 -18.87 9.88 7.88
CA PRO A 33 -19.25 9.69 6.48
C PRO A 33 -20.10 10.84 5.92
N THR A 34 -19.86 11.20 4.67
CA THR A 34 -20.63 12.23 3.94
C THR A 34 -21.49 11.66 2.83
N ARG A 35 -21.35 10.36 2.58
CA ARG A 35 -22.09 9.63 1.54
C ARG A 35 -22.73 8.38 2.14
N ASP A 36 -23.82 7.94 1.57
CA ASP A 36 -24.38 6.64 1.92
C ASP A 36 -23.38 5.52 1.57
N PRO A 37 -23.27 4.50 2.42
CA PRO A 37 -22.35 3.40 2.17
C PRO A 37 -22.81 2.58 0.96
N ILE A 38 -21.93 2.40 -0.02
CA ILE A 38 -22.17 1.51 -1.15
C ILE A 38 -21.96 0.07 -0.69
N PRO A 39 -22.89 -0.86 -0.93
CA PRO A 39 -22.72 -2.27 -0.59
C PRO A 39 -21.42 -2.82 -1.16
N MET A 40 -20.71 -3.63 -0.36
CA MET A 40 -19.34 -4.02 -0.69
C MET A 40 -19.19 -4.69 -2.06
N LEU A 41 -20.12 -5.60 -2.40
CA LEU A 41 -20.05 -6.32 -3.68
C LEU A 41 -20.35 -5.43 -4.88
N ASP A 42 -21.03 -4.30 -4.69
CA ASP A 42 -21.32 -3.34 -5.75
C ASP A 42 -20.10 -2.45 -6.08
N ARG A 43 -19.12 -2.37 -5.15
CA ARG A 43 -17.86 -1.65 -5.39
C ARG A 43 -16.96 -2.35 -6.40
N LEU A 44 -17.00 -3.69 -6.50
CA LEU A 44 -16.17 -4.43 -7.45
C LEU A 44 -16.51 -4.09 -8.93
N PRO A 45 -17.78 -4.07 -9.36
CA PRO A 45 -18.14 -3.57 -10.70
C PRO A 45 -17.68 -2.14 -10.93
N MET A 46 -17.79 -1.25 -9.95
CA MET A 46 -17.34 0.15 -10.08
C MET A 46 -15.84 0.26 -10.31
N LEU A 47 -15.01 -0.53 -9.60
CA LEU A 47 -13.57 -0.60 -9.85
C LEU A 47 -13.26 -1.14 -11.26
N ALA A 48 -13.99 -2.17 -11.71
CA ALA A 48 -13.83 -2.70 -13.07
C ALA A 48 -14.21 -1.67 -14.13
N GLU A 49 -15.28 -0.90 -13.92
CA GLU A 49 -15.70 0.20 -14.79
C GLU A 49 -14.73 1.38 -14.77
N ALA A 50 -14.06 1.61 -13.63
CA ALA A 50 -12.95 2.54 -13.53
C ALA A 50 -11.64 2.03 -14.18
N GLY A 51 -11.66 0.86 -14.85
CA GLY A 51 -10.53 0.31 -15.59
C GLY A 51 -9.49 -0.40 -14.73
N MET A 52 -9.83 -0.77 -13.48
CA MET A 52 -8.91 -1.52 -12.61
C MET A 52 -8.92 -3.02 -12.94
N SER A 53 -7.73 -3.62 -12.97
CA SER A 53 -7.50 -5.06 -13.13
C SER A 53 -7.40 -5.77 -11.79
N PHE A 54 -7.15 -5.03 -10.72
CA PHE A 54 -6.97 -5.54 -9.37
C PHE A 54 -7.86 -4.78 -8.40
N TYR A 55 -8.30 -5.48 -7.37
CA TYR A 55 -8.92 -4.89 -6.19
C TYR A 55 -8.17 -5.32 -4.93
N GLU A 56 -8.35 -4.55 -3.87
CA GLU A 56 -7.81 -4.77 -2.55
C GLU A 56 -8.91 -4.62 -1.51
N ALA A 57 -8.79 -5.31 -0.38
CA ALA A 57 -9.81 -5.25 0.65
C ALA A 57 -9.23 -5.52 2.05
N HIS A 58 -9.86 -4.91 3.04
CA HIS A 58 -9.69 -5.31 4.45
C HIS A 58 -10.75 -6.35 4.84
N ASP A 59 -10.54 -7.00 5.97
CA ASP A 59 -11.47 -7.98 6.52
C ASP A 59 -12.81 -7.37 7.00
N VAL A 60 -12.85 -6.06 7.23
CA VAL A 60 -14.09 -5.32 7.53
C VAL A 60 -14.96 -5.08 6.30
N GLU A 61 -14.38 -5.10 5.09
CA GLU A 61 -15.12 -4.95 3.84
C GLU A 61 -15.48 -6.30 3.23
N ILE A 62 -14.51 -7.20 3.13
CA ILE A 62 -14.74 -8.56 2.66
C ILE A 62 -14.44 -9.53 3.80
N THR A 63 -15.46 -9.94 4.53
CA THR A 63 -15.28 -10.94 5.60
C THR A 63 -14.91 -12.31 5.02
N ALA A 64 -14.42 -13.22 5.86
CA ALA A 64 -14.10 -14.57 5.41
C ALA A 64 -15.30 -15.29 4.81
N GLU A 65 -16.51 -15.02 5.33
CA GLU A 65 -17.77 -15.58 4.84
C GLU A 65 -18.15 -15.03 3.46
N MET A 66 -17.81 -13.77 3.18
CA MET A 66 -18.06 -13.12 1.88
C MET A 66 -16.99 -13.47 0.83
N ALA A 67 -15.80 -13.86 1.24
CA ALA A 67 -14.66 -14.06 0.36
C ALA A 67 -14.92 -14.98 -0.84
N PRO A 68 -15.59 -16.15 -0.72
CA PRO A 68 -15.90 -16.99 -1.88
C PRO A 68 -16.79 -16.30 -2.91
N LYS A 69 -17.77 -15.51 -2.47
CA LYS A 69 -18.69 -14.75 -3.33
C LYS A 69 -17.95 -13.61 -4.02
N ALA A 70 -17.13 -12.87 -3.27
CA ALA A 70 -16.29 -11.79 -3.81
C ALA A 70 -15.29 -12.30 -4.86
N ALA A 71 -14.60 -13.41 -4.59
CA ALA A 71 -13.68 -14.04 -5.54
C ALA A 71 -14.36 -14.50 -6.82
N LYS A 72 -15.60 -15.05 -6.71
CA LYS A 72 -16.40 -15.46 -7.87
C LYS A 72 -16.82 -14.25 -8.72
N LEU A 73 -17.27 -13.17 -8.07
CA LEU A 73 -17.68 -11.93 -8.75
C LEU A 73 -16.47 -11.28 -9.44
N ALA A 74 -15.35 -11.14 -8.75
CA ALA A 74 -14.13 -10.58 -9.32
C ALA A 74 -13.68 -11.33 -10.59
N ARG A 75 -13.69 -12.68 -10.58
CA ARG A 75 -13.38 -13.48 -11.78
C ARG A 75 -14.33 -13.18 -12.94
N LYS A 76 -15.64 -12.99 -12.69
CA LYS A 76 -16.61 -12.61 -13.74
C LYS A 76 -16.30 -11.23 -14.33
N LEU A 77 -15.75 -10.32 -13.52
CA LEU A 77 -15.35 -8.97 -13.93
C LEU A 77 -13.95 -8.92 -14.55
N GLY A 78 -13.25 -10.06 -14.66
CA GLY A 78 -11.85 -10.09 -15.14
C GLY A 78 -10.84 -9.53 -14.14
N MET A 79 -11.22 -9.33 -12.89
CA MET A 79 -10.37 -8.78 -11.81
C MET A 79 -9.74 -9.86 -10.95
N LYS A 80 -8.63 -9.51 -10.29
CA LYS A 80 -7.95 -10.34 -9.30
C LYS A 80 -7.79 -9.56 -7.98
N CYS A 81 -7.77 -10.28 -6.86
CA CYS A 81 -7.37 -9.69 -5.59
C CYS A 81 -5.86 -9.48 -5.57
N ALA A 82 -5.39 -8.24 -5.41
CA ALA A 82 -3.96 -7.94 -5.30
C ALA A 82 -3.47 -8.22 -3.89
N MET A 83 -4.21 -7.77 -2.89
CA MET A 83 -3.88 -7.99 -1.48
C MET A 83 -5.13 -8.03 -0.59
N TYR A 84 -4.96 -8.59 0.60
CA TYR A 84 -5.96 -8.62 1.66
C TYR A 84 -5.33 -8.21 2.98
N THR A 85 -6.06 -7.46 3.82
CA THR A 85 -5.51 -6.84 5.03
C THR A 85 -6.38 -7.12 6.25
N PRO A 86 -5.85 -7.64 7.36
CA PRO A 86 -6.57 -7.68 8.64
C PRO A 86 -6.69 -6.29 9.24
N SER A 87 -7.89 -5.92 9.70
CA SER A 87 -8.18 -4.59 10.24
C SER A 87 -7.92 -4.54 11.75
N PHE A 88 -6.66 -4.40 12.13
CA PHE A 88 -6.26 -4.25 13.54
C PHE A 88 -6.58 -2.86 14.14
N PHE A 89 -7.36 -2.06 13.45
CA PHE A 89 -7.67 -0.68 13.82
C PHE A 89 -9.17 -0.37 13.94
N ALA A 90 -10.02 -1.13 13.23
CA ALA A 90 -11.43 -0.80 13.08
C ALA A 90 -12.24 -1.06 14.36
N ALA A 91 -12.07 -2.22 14.98
CA ALA A 91 -12.80 -2.57 16.19
C ALA A 91 -12.27 -1.84 17.43
N PRO A 92 -13.13 -1.28 18.31
CA PRO A 92 -12.72 -0.55 19.51
C PRO A 92 -11.80 -1.35 20.46
N ILE A 93 -11.88 -2.68 20.41
CA ILE A 93 -11.01 -3.57 21.21
C ILE A 93 -9.52 -3.37 20.88
N PHE A 94 -9.19 -2.99 19.63
CA PHE A 94 -7.82 -2.76 19.17
C PHE A 94 -7.33 -1.32 19.39
N LYS A 95 -8.03 -0.50 20.21
CA LYS A 95 -7.63 0.89 20.48
C LYS A 95 -6.18 1.07 20.93
N ASP A 96 -5.58 0.07 21.56
CA ASP A 96 -4.17 0.04 22.00
C ASP A 96 -3.28 -0.85 21.14
N GLY A 97 -3.67 -1.11 19.88
CA GLY A 97 -3.02 -2.05 18.99
C GLY A 97 -3.55 -3.48 19.15
N ALA A 98 -3.21 -4.34 18.23
CA ALA A 98 -3.55 -5.76 18.27
C ALA A 98 -2.36 -6.59 18.78
N MET A 99 -1.23 -6.59 18.07
CA MET A 99 -0.05 -7.40 18.43
C MET A 99 0.73 -6.81 19.61
N THR A 100 0.76 -5.48 19.77
CA THR A 100 1.51 -4.80 20.83
C THR A 100 0.66 -4.32 22.01
N SER A 101 -0.64 -4.61 22.00
CA SER A 101 -1.52 -4.24 23.11
C SER A 101 -0.94 -4.64 24.47
N ASN A 102 -1.14 -3.81 25.48
CA ASN A 102 -0.77 -4.16 26.86
C ASN A 102 -1.61 -5.34 27.39
N ASP A 103 -2.84 -5.52 26.88
CA ASP A 103 -3.74 -6.60 27.24
C ASP A 103 -3.40 -7.91 26.47
N PRO A 104 -3.02 -9.01 27.15
CA PRO A 104 -2.74 -10.29 26.50
C PRO A 104 -3.95 -10.92 25.79
N ALA A 105 -5.18 -10.66 26.27
CA ALA A 105 -6.39 -11.17 25.61
C ALA A 105 -6.60 -10.50 24.24
N VAL A 106 -6.34 -9.19 24.15
CA VAL A 106 -6.39 -8.45 22.87
C VAL A 106 -5.32 -8.96 21.91
N ARG A 107 -4.09 -9.24 22.40
CA ARG A 107 -3.03 -9.81 21.55
C ARG A 107 -3.40 -11.20 21.01
N LYS A 108 -4.05 -12.03 21.84
CA LYS A 108 -4.55 -13.34 21.41
C LYS A 108 -5.58 -13.19 20.28
N LEU A 109 -6.58 -12.32 20.46
CA LEU A 109 -7.60 -12.04 19.46
C LEU A 109 -6.99 -11.49 18.15
N GLY A 110 -6.04 -10.54 18.25
CA GLY A 110 -5.34 -10.02 17.09
C GLY A 110 -4.61 -11.11 16.31
N MET A 111 -3.99 -12.06 17.02
CA MET A 111 -3.33 -13.19 16.38
C MET A 111 -4.33 -14.14 15.69
N GLU A 112 -5.46 -14.45 16.32
CA GLU A 112 -6.53 -15.26 15.72
C GLU A 112 -7.06 -14.62 14.42
N ASN A 113 -7.28 -13.30 14.44
CA ASN A 113 -7.69 -12.56 13.25
C ASN A 113 -6.62 -12.59 12.16
N ALA A 114 -5.33 -12.44 12.52
CA ALA A 114 -4.23 -12.54 11.56
C ALA A 114 -4.20 -13.89 10.84
N LEU A 115 -4.34 -14.99 11.58
CA LEU A 115 -4.34 -16.34 11.01
C LEU A 115 -5.57 -16.56 10.10
N LYS A 116 -6.76 -16.11 10.53
CA LYS A 116 -7.98 -16.14 9.70
C LYS A 116 -7.80 -15.33 8.41
N ALA A 117 -7.12 -14.19 8.48
CA ALA A 117 -6.84 -13.37 7.30
C ALA A 117 -5.88 -14.06 6.32
N VAL A 118 -4.90 -14.86 6.80
CA VAL A 118 -4.06 -15.70 5.91
C VAL A 118 -4.95 -16.65 5.09
N ASP A 119 -5.86 -17.36 5.76
CA ASP A 119 -6.76 -18.32 5.09
C ASP A 119 -7.66 -17.59 4.08
N THR A 120 -8.21 -16.43 4.45
CA THR A 120 -9.06 -15.62 3.59
C THR A 120 -8.30 -15.09 2.36
N THR A 121 -7.03 -14.70 2.54
CA THR A 121 -6.15 -14.30 1.43
C THR A 121 -6.07 -15.39 0.35
N VAL A 122 -5.93 -16.64 0.78
CA VAL A 122 -5.89 -17.80 -0.14
C VAL A 122 -7.23 -18.02 -0.84
N VAL A 123 -8.36 -17.90 -0.12
CA VAL A 123 -9.71 -18.02 -0.68
C VAL A 123 -9.97 -16.95 -1.75
N LEU A 124 -9.51 -15.73 -1.54
CA LEU A 124 -9.62 -14.63 -2.50
C LEU A 124 -8.67 -14.82 -3.71
N GLY A 125 -7.70 -15.73 -3.62
CA GLY A 125 -6.68 -15.95 -4.64
C GLY A 125 -5.60 -14.85 -4.68
N ALA A 126 -5.51 -14.03 -3.62
CA ALA A 126 -4.45 -13.06 -3.45
C ALA A 126 -3.14 -13.78 -3.10
N LYS A 127 -2.03 -13.18 -3.54
CA LYS A 127 -0.68 -13.68 -3.20
C LYS A 127 -0.04 -12.89 -2.08
N THR A 128 -0.57 -11.73 -1.76
CA THR A 128 -0.03 -10.82 -0.75
C THR A 128 -1.08 -10.54 0.32
N MET A 129 -0.69 -10.69 1.57
CA MET A 129 -1.41 -10.17 2.71
C MET A 129 -0.64 -8.96 3.24
N VAL A 130 -1.31 -7.81 3.34
CA VAL A 130 -0.68 -6.59 3.84
C VAL A 130 -0.99 -6.43 5.33
N PHE A 131 0.00 -6.02 6.08
CA PHE A 131 -0.14 -5.54 7.44
C PHE A 131 -0.02 -4.01 7.43
N TRP A 132 -1.16 -3.33 7.38
CA TRP A 132 -1.24 -1.95 7.81
C TRP A 132 -1.50 -1.95 9.31
N ASN A 133 -0.53 -1.45 10.07
CA ASN A 133 -0.48 -1.73 11.51
C ASN A 133 -1.44 -0.88 12.35
N GLY A 134 -2.17 0.03 11.72
CA GLY A 134 -3.28 0.73 12.31
C GLY A 134 -2.95 1.43 13.62
N ARG A 135 -3.16 0.73 14.74
CA ARG A 135 -2.99 1.29 16.08
C ARG A 135 -1.78 0.75 16.85
N GLU A 136 -0.88 0.03 16.16
CA GLU A 136 0.38 -0.42 16.77
C GLU A 136 1.30 0.77 17.03
N GLY A 137 1.36 1.22 18.27
CA GLY A 137 2.10 2.42 18.62
C GLY A 137 1.77 2.94 20.01
N PHE A 138 2.06 4.19 20.25
CA PHE A 138 1.83 4.86 21.54
C PHE A 138 1.60 6.37 21.35
N ASP A 139 0.86 6.97 22.30
CA ASP A 139 0.60 8.42 22.30
C ASP A 139 1.47 9.15 23.32
N PHE A 140 1.83 8.48 24.42
CA PHE A 140 2.68 9.01 25.48
C PHE A 140 3.90 8.14 25.71
N VAL A 141 5.02 8.77 26.00
CA VAL A 141 6.25 8.06 26.40
C VAL A 141 5.99 7.14 27.59
N LEU A 142 6.58 5.96 27.58
CA LEU A 142 6.42 4.93 28.60
C LEU A 142 4.99 4.33 28.71
N ALA A 143 4.05 4.72 27.86
CA ALA A 143 2.73 4.06 27.81
C ALA A 143 2.84 2.57 27.47
N LYS A 144 3.93 2.17 26.79
CA LYS A 144 4.31 0.80 26.51
C LYS A 144 5.81 0.59 26.77
N ASN A 145 6.19 -0.62 27.12
CA ASN A 145 7.59 -1.03 27.05
C ASN A 145 7.95 -1.27 25.56
N GLY A 146 8.72 -0.36 24.96
CA GLY A 146 9.05 -0.43 23.53
C GLY A 146 9.82 -1.69 23.12
N ARG A 147 10.70 -2.19 24.01
CA ARG A 147 11.43 -3.45 23.75
C ARG A 147 10.51 -4.67 23.74
N ASP A 148 9.54 -4.72 24.66
CA ASP A 148 8.57 -5.80 24.70
C ASP A 148 7.58 -5.70 23.53
N ALA A 149 7.15 -4.49 23.15
CA ALA A 149 6.33 -4.26 21.98
C ALA A 149 7.03 -4.77 20.70
N PHE A 150 8.30 -4.43 20.51
CA PHE A 150 9.08 -4.92 19.37
C PHE A 150 9.22 -6.45 19.37
N LYS A 151 9.52 -7.07 20.52
CA LYS A 151 9.55 -8.54 20.65
C LYS A 151 8.21 -9.18 20.26
N ARG A 152 7.10 -8.61 20.73
CA ARG A 152 5.74 -9.08 20.38
C ARG A 152 5.46 -9.01 18.89
N LEU A 153 5.92 -7.95 18.19
CA LEU A 153 5.82 -7.87 16.74
C LEU A 153 6.62 -8.98 16.06
N VAL A 154 7.87 -9.21 16.46
CA VAL A 154 8.71 -10.29 15.92
C VAL A 154 8.04 -11.65 16.14
N GLU A 155 7.57 -11.94 17.37
CA GLU A 155 6.87 -13.18 17.71
C GLU A 155 5.57 -13.35 16.90
N GLY A 156 4.79 -12.27 16.77
CA GLY A 156 3.56 -12.26 16.01
C GLY A 156 3.78 -12.56 14.53
N PHE A 157 4.72 -11.87 13.89
CA PHE A 157 5.03 -12.10 12.48
C PHE A 157 5.67 -13.46 12.23
N ASN A 158 6.53 -13.96 13.13
CA ASN A 158 7.03 -15.33 13.06
C ASN A 158 5.87 -16.34 13.09
N LYS A 159 4.93 -16.20 14.03
CA LYS A 159 3.77 -17.09 14.15
C LYS A 159 2.91 -17.10 12.88
N VAL A 160 2.64 -15.94 12.31
CA VAL A 160 1.90 -15.83 11.04
C VAL A 160 2.68 -16.46 9.89
N GLY A 161 3.97 -16.18 9.79
CA GLY A 161 4.84 -16.74 8.75
C GLY A 161 4.95 -18.27 8.82
N HIS A 162 5.15 -18.82 10.01
CA HIS A 162 5.16 -20.28 10.23
C HIS A 162 3.81 -20.91 9.91
N TYR A 163 2.70 -20.28 10.29
CA TYR A 163 1.36 -20.74 9.96
C TYR A 163 1.15 -20.82 8.44
N ALA A 164 1.45 -19.74 7.73
CA ALA A 164 1.32 -19.69 6.29
C ALA A 164 2.22 -20.74 5.60
N ARG A 165 3.47 -20.84 6.04
CA ARG A 165 4.43 -21.82 5.50
C ARG A 165 3.95 -23.25 5.71
N LYS A 166 3.44 -23.58 6.88
CA LYS A 166 2.92 -24.92 7.21
C LYS A 166 1.71 -25.29 6.36
N ASN A 167 0.76 -24.37 6.17
CA ASN A 167 -0.52 -24.67 5.54
C ASN A 167 -0.51 -24.41 4.02
N TYR A 168 0.29 -23.45 3.54
CA TYR A 168 0.24 -22.96 2.16
C TYR A 168 1.61 -22.88 1.47
N GLY A 169 2.69 -23.27 2.16
CA GLY A 169 4.06 -23.17 1.62
C GLY A 169 4.49 -21.71 1.44
N THR A 170 4.84 -21.34 0.19
CA THR A 170 5.25 -19.98 -0.18
C THR A 170 4.20 -19.24 -0.99
N LYS A 171 2.96 -19.73 -1.02
CA LYS A 171 1.86 -19.15 -1.83
C LYS A 171 1.43 -17.78 -1.34
N VAL A 172 1.55 -17.51 -0.03
CA VAL A 172 1.20 -16.22 0.58
C VAL A 172 2.49 -15.51 0.97
N LYS A 173 2.60 -14.25 0.57
CA LYS A 173 3.62 -13.31 0.99
C LYS A 173 2.99 -12.28 1.93
N PHE A 174 3.80 -11.69 2.77
CA PHE A 174 3.38 -10.64 3.70
C PHE A 174 4.10 -9.35 3.36
N ALA A 175 3.37 -8.28 3.20
CA ALA A 175 3.95 -6.96 3.05
C ALA A 175 3.55 -6.09 4.24
N ILE A 176 4.50 -5.43 4.86
CA ILE A 176 4.26 -4.49 5.95
C ILE A 176 4.24 -3.09 5.34
N GLU A 177 3.21 -2.34 5.69
CA GLU A 177 3.03 -0.97 5.24
C GLU A 177 3.48 0.00 6.33
N PRO A 178 4.58 0.76 6.12
CA PRO A 178 5.06 1.72 7.08
C PRO A 178 4.14 2.94 7.17
N LYS A 179 3.90 3.43 8.39
CA LYS A 179 3.24 4.71 8.64
C LYS A 179 3.81 5.37 9.91
N PRO A 180 4.20 6.66 9.88
CA PRO A 180 4.90 7.28 11.01
C PRO A 180 3.97 7.61 12.18
N ASN A 181 2.77 8.04 11.88
CA ASN A 181 1.76 8.49 12.84
C ASN A 181 0.36 8.30 12.24
N GLU A 182 -0.69 8.62 13.03
CA GLU A 182 -2.08 8.49 12.64
C GLU A 182 -2.51 7.04 12.35
N PRO A 183 -3.41 6.50 13.18
CA PRO A 183 -4.20 7.18 14.23
C PRO A 183 -3.51 7.36 15.59
N ARG A 184 -2.31 6.81 15.79
CA ARG A 184 -1.52 7.05 17.02
C ARG A 184 -0.51 8.19 16.79
N ALA A 185 -0.11 8.89 17.85
CA ALA A 185 0.91 9.94 17.75
C ALA A 185 2.26 9.41 17.26
N ASN A 186 2.61 8.18 17.66
CA ASN A 186 3.81 7.48 17.24
C ASN A 186 3.43 6.04 16.90
N MET A 187 3.75 5.59 15.70
CA MET A 187 3.49 4.22 15.27
C MET A 187 4.79 3.42 15.21
N TYR A 188 4.71 2.14 15.58
CA TYR A 188 5.78 1.19 15.30
C TYR A 188 5.81 0.89 13.80
N MET A 189 7.01 0.58 13.28
CA MET A 189 7.22 0.41 11.83
C MET A 189 6.90 1.70 11.06
N ALA A 190 7.42 2.80 11.58
CA ALA A 190 7.13 4.15 11.10
C ALA A 190 7.69 4.45 9.70
N ASN A 191 8.71 3.70 9.25
CA ASN A 191 9.39 3.91 7.99
C ASN A 191 9.98 2.59 7.45
N VAL A 192 10.46 2.63 6.20
CA VAL A 192 11.05 1.47 5.50
C VAL A 192 12.21 0.86 6.28
N GLY A 193 13.10 1.68 6.87
CA GLY A 193 14.25 1.19 7.62
C GLY A 193 13.86 0.38 8.85
N GLU A 194 12.85 0.84 9.61
CA GLU A 194 12.33 0.09 10.77
C GLU A 194 11.72 -1.25 10.36
N VAL A 195 10.97 -1.29 9.26
CA VAL A 195 10.38 -2.53 8.75
C VAL A 195 11.46 -3.49 8.28
N LEU A 196 12.48 -3.02 7.56
CA LEU A 196 13.61 -3.86 7.15
C LEU A 196 14.36 -4.42 8.37
N TYR A 197 14.58 -3.59 9.41
CA TYR A 197 15.16 -4.05 10.67
C TYR A 197 14.28 -5.12 11.32
N LEU A 198 12.97 -4.91 11.41
CA LEU A 198 12.03 -5.91 11.95
C LEU A 198 12.11 -7.23 11.17
N ILE A 199 12.06 -7.19 9.83
CA ILE A 199 12.17 -8.38 8.98
C ILE A 199 13.49 -9.13 9.25
N SER A 200 14.59 -8.40 9.46
CA SER A 200 15.90 -9.01 9.77
C SER A 200 15.91 -9.77 11.10
N ARG A 201 14.95 -9.48 11.99
CA ARG A 201 14.81 -10.12 13.30
C ARG A 201 13.88 -11.33 13.31
N LEU A 202 13.17 -11.58 12.20
CA LEU A 202 12.33 -12.76 12.03
C LEU A 202 13.20 -14.03 11.89
N ASP A 203 12.59 -15.17 12.09
CA ASP A 203 13.23 -16.46 11.86
C ASP A 203 13.66 -16.59 10.39
N LYS A 204 14.86 -17.09 10.14
CA LYS A 204 15.46 -17.12 8.79
C LYS A 204 14.59 -17.78 7.73
N GLU A 205 13.83 -18.78 8.12
CA GLU A 205 12.91 -19.51 7.22
C GLU A 205 11.62 -18.76 6.91
N VAL A 206 11.27 -17.73 7.72
CA VAL A 206 10.07 -16.89 7.49
C VAL A 206 10.43 -15.58 6.79
N GLN A 207 11.65 -15.05 6.99
CA GLN A 207 12.11 -13.81 6.37
C GLN A 207 11.82 -13.69 4.86
N PRO A 208 11.97 -14.76 4.02
CA PRO A 208 11.67 -14.70 2.59
C PRO A 208 10.19 -14.47 2.27
N LEU A 209 9.29 -14.70 3.22
CA LEU A 209 7.86 -14.45 3.06
C LEU A 209 7.48 -12.99 3.33
N PHE A 210 8.33 -12.22 4.01
CA PHE A 210 8.07 -10.85 4.42
C PHE A 210 8.80 -9.83 3.54
N GLY A 211 8.09 -8.76 3.19
CA GLY A 211 8.56 -7.59 2.46
C GLY A 211 7.76 -6.37 2.85
N LEU A 212 7.74 -5.37 1.98
CA LEU A 212 7.12 -4.08 2.24
C LEU A 212 6.06 -3.74 1.19
N ASN A 213 5.08 -2.95 1.65
CA ASN A 213 4.15 -2.16 0.86
C ASN A 213 4.35 -0.68 1.21
N PRO A 214 5.38 0.00 0.69
CA PRO A 214 5.53 1.42 0.94
C PRO A 214 4.44 2.21 0.23
N GLU A 215 4.02 3.31 0.90
CA GLU A 215 3.02 4.23 0.40
C GLU A 215 3.58 5.65 0.30
N THR A 216 3.23 6.33 -0.80
CA THR A 216 3.74 7.67 -1.08
C THR A 216 3.40 8.67 0.02
N ALA A 217 2.13 8.72 0.45
CA ALA A 217 1.67 9.67 1.47
C ALA A 217 2.37 9.43 2.80
N HIS A 218 2.52 8.18 3.21
CA HIS A 218 3.12 7.82 4.50
C HIS A 218 4.60 8.25 4.58
N SER A 219 5.38 8.08 3.51
CA SER A 219 6.76 8.58 3.46
C SER A 219 6.82 10.11 3.52
N ARG A 220 5.92 10.79 2.80
CA ARG A 220 5.88 12.27 2.79
C ARG A 220 5.44 12.86 4.12
N ILE A 221 4.46 12.27 4.82
CA ILE A 221 4.07 12.66 6.18
C ILE A 221 5.26 12.55 7.13
N ALA A 222 6.11 11.52 6.96
CA ALA A 222 7.33 11.34 7.74
C ALA A 222 8.45 12.35 7.37
N GLY A 223 8.25 13.18 6.35
CA GLY A 223 9.28 14.07 5.82
C GLY A 223 10.40 13.32 5.07
N LEU A 224 10.14 12.10 4.61
CA LEU A 224 11.06 11.25 3.88
C LEU A 224 10.85 11.36 2.36
N ASP A 225 11.85 10.91 1.60
CA ASP A 225 11.79 10.82 0.15
C ASP A 225 11.31 9.42 -0.27
N PHE A 226 10.14 9.36 -0.91
CA PHE A 226 9.53 8.10 -1.30
C PHE A 226 10.34 7.34 -2.36
N VAL A 227 11.07 8.06 -3.22
CA VAL A 227 11.94 7.40 -4.23
C VAL A 227 13.05 6.64 -3.53
N TRP A 228 13.67 7.25 -2.50
CA TRP A 228 14.67 6.59 -1.68
C TRP A 228 14.12 5.37 -0.92
N ASP A 229 12.92 5.47 -0.37
CA ASP A 229 12.26 4.34 0.30
C ASP A 229 12.05 3.16 -0.66
N ILE A 230 11.65 3.43 -1.91
CA ILE A 230 11.54 2.40 -2.95
C ILE A 230 12.90 1.80 -3.31
N GLU A 231 13.94 2.62 -3.45
CA GLU A 231 15.31 2.13 -3.75
C GLU A 231 15.82 1.21 -2.63
N LEU A 232 15.58 1.55 -1.35
CA LEU A 232 15.92 0.68 -0.22
C LEU A 232 15.16 -0.65 -0.26
N CYS A 233 13.87 -0.62 -0.57
CA CYS A 233 13.06 -1.85 -0.71
C CYS A 233 13.57 -2.74 -1.87
N LEU A 234 13.99 -2.13 -2.97
CA LEU A 234 14.52 -2.83 -4.15
C LEU A 234 15.89 -3.43 -3.84
N GLU A 235 16.78 -2.69 -3.21
CA GLU A 235 18.11 -3.16 -2.80
C GLU A 235 18.00 -4.38 -1.86
N ALA A 236 17.11 -4.32 -0.89
CA ALA A 236 16.83 -5.42 0.03
C ALA A 236 16.09 -6.61 -0.62
N GLY A 237 15.59 -6.49 -1.86
CA GLY A 237 14.73 -7.49 -2.51
C GLY A 237 13.39 -7.68 -1.79
N LYS A 238 12.87 -6.61 -1.16
CA LYS A 238 11.69 -6.65 -0.28
C LYS A 238 10.51 -5.80 -0.76
N LEU A 239 10.54 -5.26 -1.96
CA LEU A 239 9.41 -4.55 -2.55
C LEU A 239 8.37 -5.55 -3.06
N PHE A 240 7.33 -5.83 -2.27
CA PHE A 240 6.31 -6.81 -2.61
C PHE A 240 5.03 -6.21 -3.17
N HIS A 241 4.72 -4.99 -2.74
CA HIS A 241 3.55 -4.23 -3.15
C HIS A 241 3.87 -2.74 -3.13
N ILE A 242 3.04 -1.90 -3.75
CA ILE A 242 3.19 -0.44 -3.72
C ILE A 242 1.81 0.20 -3.70
N HIS A 243 1.60 1.13 -2.76
CA HIS A 243 0.50 2.07 -2.77
C HIS A 243 0.94 3.43 -3.31
N LEU A 244 0.22 3.93 -4.30
CA LEU A 244 0.46 5.22 -4.90
C LEU A 244 -0.70 6.19 -4.65
N ASN A 245 -0.35 7.37 -4.18
CA ASN A 245 -1.20 8.51 -3.98
C ASN A 245 -0.36 9.80 -4.02
N SER A 246 -0.90 10.91 -3.55
CA SER A 246 -0.16 12.15 -3.32
C SER A 246 -0.48 12.72 -1.94
N GLN A 247 0.45 13.50 -1.42
CA GLN A 247 0.37 14.12 -0.10
C GLN A 247 0.92 15.54 -0.16
N ASP A 248 0.20 16.49 0.41
CA ASP A 248 0.60 17.90 0.48
C ASP A 248 1.24 18.21 1.84
N GLY A 249 2.54 17.94 1.94
CA GLY A 249 3.35 18.17 3.13
C GLY A 249 3.02 17.26 4.33
N GLN A 250 3.40 17.69 5.52
CA GLN A 250 3.25 16.95 6.78
C GLN A 250 1.87 17.19 7.43
N ARG A 251 0.83 16.86 6.75
CA ARG A 251 -0.55 16.93 7.26
C ARG A 251 -1.05 15.55 7.64
N TYR A 252 -2.35 15.45 7.97
CA TYR A 252 -3.02 14.15 8.03
C TYR A 252 -2.96 13.44 6.67
N ASP A 253 -3.19 12.17 6.68
CA ASP A 253 -3.19 11.32 5.48
C ASP A 253 -4.31 11.73 4.52
N GLN A 254 -3.91 12.40 3.43
CA GLN A 254 -4.86 13.04 2.51
C GLN A 254 -5.30 12.12 1.39
N ASP A 255 -4.47 11.15 1.01
CA ASP A 255 -4.74 10.20 -0.08
C ASP A 255 -5.17 10.89 -1.38
N LEU A 256 -4.45 11.96 -1.77
CA LEU A 256 -4.71 12.74 -2.97
C LEU A 256 -4.42 11.94 -4.25
N PRO A 257 -4.95 12.33 -5.42
CA PRO A 257 -4.68 11.62 -6.67
C PRO A 257 -3.18 11.56 -6.97
N PHE A 258 -2.69 10.39 -7.39
CA PHE A 258 -1.29 10.24 -7.81
C PHE A 258 -0.92 11.23 -8.92
N GLY A 259 0.27 11.81 -8.83
CA GLY A 259 0.78 12.79 -9.77
C GLY A 259 0.31 14.23 -9.53
N TYR A 260 -0.43 14.49 -8.44
CA TYR A 260 -0.99 15.81 -8.15
C TYR A 260 0.01 16.79 -7.52
N THR A 261 0.75 16.37 -6.48
CA THR A 261 1.58 17.31 -5.69
C THR A 261 3.02 17.43 -6.16
N GLU A 262 3.68 16.30 -6.53
CA GLU A 262 5.11 16.29 -6.84
C GLU A 262 5.42 15.50 -8.15
N PRO A 263 4.89 15.90 -9.31
CA PRO A 263 4.97 15.10 -10.54
C PRO A 263 6.41 14.84 -11.01
N LEU A 264 7.38 15.67 -10.63
CA LEU A 264 8.79 15.45 -10.95
C LEU A 264 9.39 14.30 -10.13
N LYS A 265 9.05 14.20 -8.85
CA LYS A 265 9.44 13.05 -8.00
C LYS A 265 8.70 11.79 -8.44
N ASP A 266 7.44 11.90 -8.81
CA ASP A 266 6.66 10.78 -9.33
C ASP A 266 7.25 10.27 -10.66
N LEU A 267 7.73 11.16 -11.55
CA LEU A 267 8.49 10.77 -12.74
C LEU A 267 9.76 10.00 -12.37
N ALA A 268 10.54 10.50 -11.40
CA ALA A 268 11.75 9.84 -10.93
C ALA A 268 11.47 8.45 -10.34
N LEU A 269 10.42 8.32 -9.53
CA LEU A 269 9.92 7.04 -9.03
C LEU A 269 9.68 6.04 -10.16
N LEU A 270 8.97 6.46 -11.21
CA LEU A 270 8.65 5.56 -12.32
C LEU A 270 9.88 5.20 -13.15
N VAL A 271 10.89 6.09 -13.23
CA VAL A 271 12.20 5.75 -13.80
C VAL A 271 12.87 4.63 -13.00
N VAL A 272 12.91 4.74 -11.67
CA VAL A 272 13.48 3.71 -10.78
C VAL A 272 12.75 2.37 -10.92
N LEU A 273 11.41 2.37 -10.92
CA LEU A 273 10.61 1.14 -11.07
C LEU A 273 10.83 0.46 -12.43
N GLN A 274 10.98 1.26 -13.51
CA GLN A 274 11.28 0.72 -14.84
C GLN A 274 12.68 0.13 -14.91
N ASP A 275 13.68 0.79 -14.36
CA ASP A 275 15.08 0.36 -14.35
C ASP A 275 15.25 -0.93 -13.51
N ALA A 276 14.55 -1.02 -12.38
CA ALA A 276 14.48 -2.22 -11.56
C ALA A 276 13.63 -3.35 -12.17
N LYS A 277 12.94 -3.10 -13.29
CA LYS A 277 11.97 -4.05 -13.88
C LYS A 277 10.95 -4.55 -12.87
N TYR A 278 10.43 -3.64 -12.03
CA TYR A 278 9.47 -4.00 -11.01
C TYR A 278 8.27 -4.75 -11.61
N ALA A 279 8.05 -5.98 -11.15
CA ALA A 279 7.06 -6.90 -11.69
C ALA A 279 5.80 -7.05 -10.81
N GLY A 280 5.79 -6.43 -9.63
CA GLY A 280 4.68 -6.50 -8.68
C GLY A 280 3.47 -5.65 -9.08
N PRO A 281 2.36 -5.72 -8.33
CA PRO A 281 1.20 -4.87 -8.53
C PRO A 281 1.52 -3.41 -8.20
N ILE A 282 0.79 -2.50 -8.83
CA ILE A 282 0.77 -1.06 -8.52
C ILE A 282 -0.69 -0.71 -8.25
N CYS A 283 -0.98 -0.29 -7.04
CA CYS A 283 -2.33 0.01 -6.62
C CYS A 283 -2.43 1.42 -6.03
N PHE A 284 -3.65 1.97 -6.08
CA PHE A 284 -3.93 3.28 -5.53
C PHE A 284 -4.59 3.16 -4.18
N ASP A 285 -4.04 3.85 -3.20
CA ASP A 285 -4.73 4.19 -1.97
C ASP A 285 -5.06 5.68 -2.00
N VAL A 286 -6.25 5.99 -2.48
CA VAL A 286 -6.73 7.35 -2.68
C VAL A 286 -8.12 7.54 -2.09
N LYS A 287 -8.45 8.77 -1.72
CA LYS A 287 -9.69 9.07 -1.01
C LYS A 287 -10.41 10.24 -1.69
N ALA A 288 -11.59 9.98 -2.25
CA ALA A 288 -12.40 11.03 -2.86
C ALA A 288 -12.74 12.12 -1.83
N PRO A 289 -12.52 13.42 -2.15
CA PRO A 289 -12.85 14.53 -1.27
C PRO A 289 -14.30 14.48 -0.78
N ARG A 290 -14.53 15.00 0.43
CA ARG A 290 -15.88 15.04 1.05
C ARG A 290 -16.90 15.79 0.20
N VAL A 291 -16.43 16.75 -0.60
CA VAL A 291 -17.28 17.61 -1.43
C VAL A 291 -17.63 17.01 -2.79
N ASP A 292 -16.99 15.91 -3.19
CA ASP A 292 -17.28 15.26 -4.47
C ASP A 292 -18.68 14.63 -4.48
N ASP A 293 -19.37 14.79 -5.61
CA ASP A 293 -20.65 14.13 -5.83
C ASP A 293 -20.48 12.61 -5.77
N PRO A 294 -21.30 11.89 -5.00
CA PRO A 294 -21.26 10.43 -4.93
C PRO A 294 -21.27 9.71 -6.27
N LYS A 295 -21.87 10.30 -7.31
CA LYS A 295 -21.89 9.75 -8.67
C LYS A 295 -20.52 9.70 -9.33
N ASN A 296 -19.58 10.53 -8.89
CA ASN A 296 -18.25 10.69 -9.45
C ASN A 296 -17.16 10.12 -8.56
N ILE A 297 -17.54 9.31 -7.58
CA ILE A 297 -16.61 8.78 -6.54
C ILE A 297 -15.40 8.02 -7.12
N THR A 298 -15.51 7.46 -8.33
CA THR A 298 -14.42 6.76 -9.02
C THR A 298 -13.47 7.68 -9.79
N ASP A 299 -13.77 8.98 -9.89
CA ASP A 299 -12.93 9.92 -10.65
C ASP A 299 -11.53 10.00 -10.08
N ILE A 300 -11.38 9.96 -8.75
CA ILE A 300 -10.07 9.99 -8.10
C ILE A 300 -9.17 8.82 -8.53
N ILE A 301 -9.76 7.64 -8.73
CA ILE A 301 -9.06 6.44 -9.21
C ILE A 301 -8.68 6.62 -10.68
N THR A 302 -9.62 7.05 -11.52
CA THR A 302 -9.39 7.22 -12.96
C THR A 302 -8.40 8.34 -13.25
N VAL A 303 -8.43 9.43 -12.49
CA VAL A 303 -7.43 10.53 -12.58
C VAL A 303 -6.05 10.01 -12.19
N SER A 304 -5.94 9.29 -11.07
CA SER A 304 -4.67 8.68 -10.65
C SER A 304 -4.09 7.73 -11.70
N ALA A 305 -4.95 6.89 -12.31
CA ALA A 305 -4.53 5.97 -13.36
C ALA A 305 -4.06 6.70 -14.62
N ARG A 306 -4.76 7.73 -15.06
CA ARG A 306 -4.36 8.55 -16.22
C ARG A 306 -3.04 9.28 -15.98
N ASN A 307 -2.86 9.86 -14.79
CA ASN A 307 -1.62 10.52 -14.40
C ASN A 307 -0.45 9.52 -14.39
N LEU A 308 -0.66 8.33 -13.82
CA LEU A 308 0.36 7.29 -13.79
C LEU A 308 0.76 6.84 -15.20
N ILE A 309 -0.20 6.59 -16.09
CA ILE A 309 0.10 6.19 -17.48
C ILE A 309 0.88 7.29 -18.19
N TRP A 310 0.44 8.53 -18.06
CA TRP A 310 1.10 9.68 -18.66
C TRP A 310 2.54 9.85 -18.18
N LEU A 311 2.77 9.74 -16.86
CA LEU A 311 4.11 9.80 -16.27
C LEU A 311 4.96 8.58 -16.66
N TRP A 312 4.37 7.38 -16.70
CA TRP A 312 5.04 6.15 -17.10
C TRP A 312 5.60 6.23 -18.52
N GLU A 313 4.81 6.74 -19.46
CA GLU A 313 5.25 6.94 -20.85
C GLU A 313 6.35 7.98 -20.97
N ARG A 314 6.35 9.01 -20.11
CA ARG A 314 7.45 9.97 -20.03
C ARG A 314 8.70 9.35 -19.44
N ALA A 315 8.56 8.57 -18.40
CA ALA A 315 9.66 7.85 -17.81
C ALA A 315 10.35 6.90 -18.81
N LEU A 316 9.60 6.26 -19.72
CA LEU A 316 10.17 5.45 -20.80
C LEU A 316 11.03 6.27 -21.79
N LYS A 317 10.77 7.57 -21.95
CA LYS A 317 11.52 8.47 -22.85
C LYS A 317 12.76 9.08 -22.18
N VAL A 318 12.91 8.98 -20.88
CA VAL A 318 14.07 9.51 -20.16
C VAL A 318 15.33 8.73 -20.58
N ASN A 319 16.34 9.46 -21.08
CA ASN A 319 17.62 8.85 -21.47
C ASN A 319 18.50 8.60 -20.23
N ARG A 320 18.66 7.34 -19.85
CA ARG A 320 19.44 6.89 -18.69
C ARG A 320 20.93 7.24 -18.79
N ASN A 321 21.50 7.17 -20.00
CA ASN A 321 22.88 7.57 -20.24
C ASN A 321 23.11 9.05 -19.97
N LYS A 322 22.14 9.90 -20.28
CA LYS A 322 22.17 11.33 -20.01
C LYS A 322 22.12 11.63 -18.51
N ILE A 323 21.29 10.88 -17.76
CA ILE A 323 21.29 10.96 -16.29
C ILE A 323 22.67 10.62 -15.74
N GLU A 324 23.26 9.51 -16.18
CA GLU A 324 24.56 9.06 -15.72
C GLU A 324 25.69 10.04 -16.10
N GLN A 325 25.63 10.65 -17.28
CA GLN A 325 26.55 11.70 -17.69
C GLN A 325 26.49 12.91 -16.74
N PHE A 326 25.29 13.39 -16.39
CA PHE A 326 25.14 14.51 -15.45
C PHE A 326 25.66 14.15 -14.06
N ARG A 327 25.41 12.92 -13.58
CA ARG A 327 25.94 12.43 -12.28
C ARG A 327 27.47 12.46 -12.26
N ARG A 328 28.14 11.88 -13.29
CA ARG A 328 29.62 11.85 -13.39
C ARG A 328 30.25 13.23 -13.50
N GLN A 329 29.55 14.18 -14.08
CA GLN A 329 29.99 15.57 -14.26
C GLN A 329 29.64 16.47 -13.05
N ASN A 330 28.99 15.95 -12.02
CA ASN A 330 28.43 16.71 -10.89
C ASN A 330 27.53 17.88 -11.34
N ARG A 331 26.79 17.71 -12.46
CA ARG A 331 25.88 18.70 -13.03
C ARG A 331 24.44 18.46 -12.57
N LEU A 332 24.22 18.42 -11.25
CA LEU A 332 22.94 17.99 -10.67
C LEU A 332 21.79 18.96 -10.94
N THR A 333 22.06 20.28 -10.98
CA THR A 333 21.06 21.28 -11.38
C THR A 333 20.63 21.08 -12.85
N ALA A 334 21.59 20.76 -13.75
CA ALA A 334 21.29 20.47 -15.15
C ALA A 334 20.49 19.16 -15.30
N LEU A 335 20.76 18.16 -14.43
CA LEU A 335 19.93 16.95 -14.37
C LEU A 335 18.49 17.27 -13.99
N SER A 336 18.27 18.10 -12.97
CA SER A 336 16.93 18.53 -12.57
C SER A 336 16.20 19.22 -13.72
N GLY A 337 16.87 20.14 -14.43
CA GLY A 337 16.33 20.79 -15.64
C GLY A 337 15.99 19.81 -16.76
N TYR A 338 16.84 18.81 -16.98
CA TYR A 338 16.59 17.75 -17.96
C TYR A 338 15.35 16.90 -17.60
N LEU A 339 15.19 16.51 -16.35
CA LEU A 339 14.01 15.76 -15.91
C LEU A 339 12.73 16.60 -16.03
N ALA A 340 12.80 17.91 -15.73
CA ALA A 340 11.70 18.84 -15.96
C ALA A 340 11.33 18.94 -17.45
N GLN A 341 12.32 18.98 -18.36
CA GLN A 341 12.08 18.93 -19.81
C GLN A 341 11.38 17.62 -20.23
N CYS A 342 11.81 16.48 -19.69
CA CYS A 342 11.16 15.18 -19.94
C CYS A 342 9.70 15.16 -19.45
N LEU A 343 9.44 15.78 -18.30
CA LEU A 343 8.12 15.88 -17.71
C LEU A 343 7.20 16.79 -18.52
N TYR A 344 7.62 18.00 -18.83
CA TYR A 344 6.77 19.04 -19.44
C TYR A 344 6.82 19.07 -20.98
N GLY A 345 7.76 18.32 -21.60
CA GLY A 345 7.82 18.20 -23.06
C GLY A 345 8.39 19.42 -23.78
N ARG A 346 9.30 20.16 -23.16
CA ARG A 346 9.99 21.33 -23.76
C ARG A 346 11.46 21.03 -24.04
#